data_6f023ae49f953db872614db7f24267ed
#
_entry.id   6f023ae49f953db872614db7f24267ed
#
_cell.length_a   1.000
_cell.length_b   1.000
_cell.length_c   1.000
_cell.angle_alpha   90.00
_cell.angle_beta   90.00
_cell.angle_gamma   90.00
#
_symmetry.space_group_name_H-M   'P 1'
#
loop_
_entity.id
_entity.type
_entity.pdbx_description
1 polymer ?
#
loop_
_entity_poly.entity_id
_entity_poly.type
_entity_poly.pdbx_seq_one_letter_code
_entity_poly.pdbx_strand_id
1 'polypeptide(L)'
;QNVDALLDIQNQDGLLMQQEKGLITPAEFRDGVRKMIGKAVSDKQIDAAWNSFLVDIPTQKLDLLLKLREKYVVYLLSNTNQIHWEWTCAHLFPYRTFKVEDYFEKTYLSFEMKMAKPEPEIFKAIIEDAGIEPKETLFIDDSEMNCKTAQNLGISTYTAKAGEDWSHLFNLK
;
A
#
# COMPACT_ATOMS: atom_id res chain seq x y z
N GLN A 1 -5.84 6.78 -27.22
CA GLN A 1 -4.48 7.29 -26.87
C GLN A 1 -4.08 6.60 -25.58
N ASN A 2 -3.10 5.82 -25.66
CA ASN A 2 -2.72 4.62 -24.93
C ASN A 2 -2.65 4.76 -23.37
N VAL A 3 -3.78 4.76 -22.69
CA VAL A 3 -3.88 4.53 -21.24
C VAL A 3 -3.44 3.09 -20.93
N ASP A 4 -3.66 2.17 -21.86
CA ASP A 4 -3.27 0.75 -21.72
C ASP A 4 -1.75 0.55 -21.58
N ALA A 5 -0.93 1.43 -22.18
CA ALA A 5 0.53 1.39 -22.01
C ALA A 5 1.00 1.90 -20.62
N LEU A 6 0.18 2.73 -19.96
CA LEU A 6 0.39 3.12 -18.54
C LEU A 6 0.00 1.98 -17.60
N LEU A 7 -0.97 1.18 -17.99
CA LEU A 7 -1.55 0.08 -17.25
C LEU A 7 -1.00 -1.28 -17.67
N ASP A 8 0.11 -1.32 -18.40
CA ASP A 8 0.77 -2.60 -18.74
C ASP A 8 1.42 -3.20 -17.48
N ILE A 9 0.54 -3.73 -16.63
CA ILE A 9 0.82 -4.38 -15.34
C ILE A 9 1.72 -5.63 -15.55
N GLN A 10 1.81 -6.12 -16.79
CA GLN A 10 2.61 -7.30 -17.12
C GLN A 10 4.09 -6.98 -17.37
N ASN A 11 4.42 -5.70 -17.56
CA ASN A 11 5.80 -5.29 -17.78
C ASN A 11 6.45 -4.91 -16.43
N GLN A 12 7.14 -5.86 -15.81
CA GLN A 12 7.86 -5.65 -14.53
C GLN A 12 8.88 -4.50 -14.57
N ASP A 13 9.28 -4.06 -15.78
CA ASP A 13 10.18 -2.93 -16.03
C ASP A 13 9.40 -1.63 -16.34
N GLY A 14 8.07 -1.64 -16.26
CA GLY A 14 7.23 -0.48 -16.56
C GLY A 14 7.42 0.68 -15.57
N LEU A 15 7.18 1.92 -16.03
CA LEU A 15 7.32 3.16 -15.26
C LEU A 15 6.60 3.09 -13.90
N LEU A 16 5.42 2.47 -13.85
CA LEU A 16 4.61 2.31 -12.64
C LEU A 16 5.28 1.40 -11.63
N MET A 17 5.76 0.23 -12.06
CA MET A 17 6.44 -0.73 -11.18
C MET A 17 7.76 -0.17 -10.65
N GLN A 18 8.52 0.56 -11.48
CA GLN A 18 9.74 1.22 -11.03
C GLN A 18 9.45 2.28 -9.95
N GLN A 19 8.36 3.05 -10.10
CA GLN A 19 7.94 4.01 -9.09
C GLN A 19 7.45 3.30 -7.82
N GLU A 20 6.66 2.26 -7.95
CA GLU A 20 6.11 1.48 -6.82
C GLU A 20 7.22 0.78 -6.02
N LYS A 21 8.27 0.32 -6.68
CA LYS A 21 9.48 -0.19 -6.02
C LYS A 21 10.48 0.91 -5.63
N GLY A 22 10.16 2.18 -5.88
CA GLY A 22 11.06 3.30 -5.59
C GLY A 22 12.40 3.23 -6.32
N LEU A 23 12.44 2.58 -7.49
CA LEU A 23 13.64 2.48 -8.34
C LEU A 23 13.87 3.77 -9.13
N ILE A 24 12.85 4.60 -9.22
CA ILE A 24 12.89 5.95 -9.79
C ILE A 24 12.33 6.97 -8.80
N THR A 25 12.82 8.18 -8.89
CA THR A 25 12.33 9.31 -8.09
C THR A 25 10.97 9.82 -8.61
N PRO A 26 10.21 10.58 -7.80
CA PRO A 26 9.01 11.28 -8.28
C PRO A 26 9.25 12.19 -9.48
N ALA A 27 10.42 12.82 -9.58
CA ALA A 27 10.77 13.66 -10.72
C ALA A 27 10.93 12.83 -12.00
N GLU A 28 11.69 11.73 -11.93
CA GLU A 28 11.88 10.83 -13.06
C GLU A 28 10.56 10.18 -13.51
N PHE A 29 9.67 9.85 -12.56
CA PHE A 29 8.33 9.39 -12.88
C PHE A 29 7.54 10.44 -13.68
N ARG A 30 7.50 11.69 -13.21
CA ARG A 30 6.80 12.78 -13.90
C ARG A 30 7.36 13.02 -15.30
N ASP A 31 8.68 12.96 -15.45
CA ASP A 31 9.35 13.09 -16.76
C ASP A 31 8.99 11.91 -17.68
N GLY A 32 8.95 10.70 -17.16
CA GLY A 32 8.46 9.52 -17.87
C GLY A 32 7.03 9.68 -18.37
N VAL A 33 6.13 10.19 -17.51
CA VAL A 33 4.74 10.50 -17.88
C VAL A 33 4.69 11.53 -19.01
N ARG A 34 5.44 12.65 -18.91
CA ARG A 34 5.50 13.70 -19.97
C ARG A 34 5.95 13.12 -21.31
N LYS A 35 6.99 12.29 -21.27
CA LYS A 35 7.52 11.61 -22.45
C LYS A 35 6.49 10.71 -23.10
N MET A 36 5.75 9.97 -22.29
CA MET A 36 4.73 9.01 -22.74
C MET A 36 3.53 9.71 -23.37
N ILE A 37 3.03 10.80 -22.78
CA ILE A 37 1.87 11.54 -23.30
C ILE A 37 2.25 12.54 -24.40
N GLY A 38 3.53 12.82 -24.60
CA GLY A 38 4.02 13.78 -25.60
C GLY A 38 3.58 15.24 -25.36
N LYS A 39 3.34 15.62 -24.09
CA LYS A 39 2.84 16.96 -23.72
C LYS A 39 3.63 17.54 -22.56
N ALA A 40 3.85 18.85 -22.60
CA ALA A 40 4.35 19.60 -21.46
C ALA A 40 3.22 19.88 -20.46
N VAL A 41 3.22 19.12 -19.36
CA VAL A 41 2.31 19.29 -18.22
C VAL A 41 3.12 19.53 -16.95
N SER A 42 2.58 20.32 -16.04
CA SER A 42 3.24 20.62 -14.76
C SER A 42 3.24 19.41 -13.82
N ASP A 43 4.17 19.35 -12.88
CA ASP A 43 4.20 18.35 -11.82
C ASP A 43 2.88 18.28 -11.07
N LYS A 44 2.33 19.44 -10.70
CA LYS A 44 1.05 19.56 -10.01
C LYS A 44 -0.11 18.91 -10.79
N GLN A 45 -0.13 19.03 -12.12
CA GLN A 45 -1.17 18.41 -12.95
C GLN A 45 -1.01 16.89 -13.01
N ILE A 46 0.24 16.40 -13.09
CA ILE A 46 0.53 14.96 -13.06
C ILE A 46 0.14 14.38 -11.71
N ASP A 47 0.58 14.99 -10.61
CA ASP A 47 0.29 14.52 -9.25
C ASP A 47 -1.21 14.52 -8.96
N ALA A 48 -1.94 15.57 -9.38
CA ALA A 48 -3.39 15.64 -9.21
C ALA A 48 -4.11 14.52 -9.99
N ALA A 49 -3.71 14.28 -11.23
CA ALA A 49 -4.25 13.19 -12.03
C ALA A 49 -3.89 11.82 -11.44
N TRP A 50 -2.66 11.66 -10.95
CA TRP A 50 -2.19 10.42 -10.35
C TRP A 50 -2.93 10.13 -9.03
N ASN A 51 -3.03 11.09 -8.13
CA ASN A 51 -3.74 10.96 -6.86
C ASN A 51 -5.26 10.78 -7.02
N SER A 52 -5.85 11.13 -8.17
CA SER A 52 -7.27 10.92 -8.43
C SER A 52 -7.69 9.44 -8.50
N PHE A 53 -6.75 8.51 -8.62
CA PHE A 53 -7.01 7.07 -8.52
C PHE A 53 -7.21 6.59 -7.08
N LEU A 54 -6.80 7.38 -6.08
CA LEU A 54 -6.97 7.04 -4.68
C LEU A 54 -8.42 7.28 -4.25
N VAL A 55 -8.96 6.33 -3.51
CA VAL A 55 -10.29 6.42 -2.92
C VAL A 55 -10.20 6.71 -1.43
N ASP A 56 -11.28 7.25 -0.85
CA ASP A 56 -11.36 7.51 0.59
C ASP A 56 -11.22 6.24 1.42
N ILE A 57 -10.67 6.41 2.63
CA ILE A 57 -10.68 5.39 3.66
C ILE A 57 -11.94 5.59 4.51
N PRO A 58 -12.90 4.64 4.52
CA PRO A 58 -14.09 4.75 5.35
C PRO A 58 -13.72 4.95 6.83
N THR A 59 -14.34 5.92 7.49
CA THR A 59 -14.03 6.26 8.90
C THR A 59 -14.23 5.08 9.86
N GLN A 60 -15.15 4.15 9.54
CA GLN A 60 -15.34 2.92 10.29
C GLN A 60 -14.08 2.02 10.27
N LYS A 61 -13.31 2.04 9.18
CA LYS A 61 -12.04 1.32 9.11
C LYS A 61 -10.96 1.98 9.95
N LEU A 62 -10.92 3.31 9.99
CA LEU A 62 -10.01 4.04 10.87
C LEU A 62 -10.36 3.79 12.35
N ASP A 63 -11.64 3.84 12.72
CA ASP A 63 -12.10 3.49 14.07
C ASP A 63 -11.76 2.02 14.42
N LEU A 64 -11.86 1.10 13.47
CA LEU A 64 -11.47 -0.30 13.65
C LEU A 64 -9.96 -0.45 13.90
N LEU A 65 -9.13 0.23 13.13
CA LEU A 65 -7.67 0.22 13.32
C LEU A 65 -7.28 0.71 14.71
N LEU A 66 -7.89 1.80 15.20
CA LEU A 66 -7.64 2.30 16.56
C LEU A 66 -8.02 1.24 17.62
N LYS A 67 -9.16 0.58 17.48
CA LYS A 67 -9.57 -0.50 18.40
C LYS A 67 -8.64 -1.72 18.34
N LEU A 68 -8.14 -2.05 17.16
CA LEU A 68 -7.18 -3.14 17.00
C LEU A 68 -5.87 -2.84 17.72
N ARG A 69 -5.40 -1.59 17.68
CA ARG A 69 -4.19 -1.13 18.39
C ARG A 69 -4.27 -1.29 19.91
N GLU A 70 -5.46 -1.36 20.48
CA GLU A 70 -5.64 -1.61 21.92
C GLU A 70 -5.29 -3.05 22.33
N LYS A 71 -5.32 -4.00 21.39
CA LYS A 71 -5.16 -5.44 21.66
C LYS A 71 -4.05 -6.11 20.86
N TYR A 72 -3.70 -5.53 19.71
CA TYR A 72 -2.78 -6.12 18.74
C TYR A 72 -1.72 -5.10 18.33
N VAL A 73 -0.57 -5.59 17.91
CA VAL A 73 0.40 -4.79 17.16
C VAL A 73 -0.05 -4.78 15.70
N VAL A 74 -0.33 -3.60 15.17
CA VAL A 74 -0.87 -3.43 13.82
C VAL A 74 0.18 -2.79 12.94
N TYR A 75 0.48 -3.44 11.82
CA TYR A 75 1.41 -2.97 10.80
C TYR A 75 0.67 -2.68 9.50
N LEU A 76 1.18 -1.73 8.72
CA LEU A 76 0.74 -1.53 7.34
C LEU A 76 1.80 -2.07 6.39
N LEU A 77 1.39 -2.95 5.46
CA LEU A 77 2.20 -3.36 4.31
C LEU A 77 1.49 -2.94 3.03
N SER A 78 2.04 -1.97 2.32
CA SER A 78 1.41 -1.38 1.14
C SER A 78 2.34 -1.37 -0.07
N ASN A 79 1.82 -1.87 -1.21
CA ASN A 79 2.37 -1.52 -2.51
C ASN A 79 1.89 -0.12 -2.86
N THR A 80 2.79 0.85 -2.86
CA THR A 80 2.50 2.26 -3.08
C THR A 80 3.74 2.98 -3.58
N ASN A 81 3.62 4.27 -3.82
CA ASN A 81 4.73 5.13 -4.23
C ASN A 81 4.73 6.42 -3.41
N GLN A 82 5.83 7.14 -3.46
CA GLN A 82 6.03 8.33 -2.64
C GLN A 82 4.93 9.39 -2.87
N ILE A 83 4.50 9.65 -4.11
CA ILE A 83 3.48 10.65 -4.42
C ILE A 83 2.13 10.28 -3.78
N HIS A 84 1.69 9.04 -3.94
CA HIS A 84 0.47 8.52 -3.34
C HIS A 84 0.55 8.50 -1.82
N TRP A 85 1.69 8.08 -1.26
CA TRP A 85 1.86 7.97 0.18
C TRP A 85 1.80 9.34 0.88
N GLU A 86 2.55 10.32 0.38
CA GLU A 86 2.52 11.68 0.92
C GLU A 86 1.10 12.27 0.87
N TRP A 87 0.40 12.06 -0.24
CA TRP A 87 -0.98 12.53 -0.40
C TRP A 87 -1.93 11.80 0.57
N THR A 88 -1.80 10.49 0.71
CA THR A 88 -2.61 9.66 1.63
C THR A 88 -2.41 10.09 3.07
N CYS A 89 -1.18 10.32 3.50
CA CYS A 89 -0.87 10.82 4.85
C CYS A 89 -1.48 12.19 5.11
N ALA A 90 -1.51 13.07 4.09
CA ALA A 90 -2.04 14.41 4.23
C ALA A 90 -3.58 14.48 4.19
N HIS A 91 -4.25 13.54 3.52
CA HIS A 91 -5.68 13.69 3.17
C HIS A 91 -6.57 12.53 3.60
N LEU A 92 -6.08 11.29 3.66
CA LEU A 92 -6.90 10.11 3.93
C LEU A 92 -6.79 9.61 5.38
N PHE A 93 -5.61 9.64 5.96
CA PHE A 93 -5.41 9.20 7.35
C PHE A 93 -5.82 10.23 8.41
N PRO A 94 -5.78 11.57 8.17
CA PRO A 94 -6.22 12.52 9.20
C PRO A 94 -7.71 12.33 9.52
N TYR A 95 -7.99 11.87 10.73
CA TYR A 95 -9.36 11.66 11.22
C TYR A 95 -9.43 12.07 12.69
N ARG A 96 -10.31 13.01 13.03
CA ARG A 96 -10.31 13.66 14.35
C ARG A 96 -8.93 14.28 14.61
N THR A 97 -8.21 13.80 15.65
CA THR A 97 -6.84 14.22 15.98
C THR A 97 -5.78 13.19 15.59
N PHE A 98 -6.21 12.05 15.02
CA PHE A 98 -5.35 10.92 14.70
C PHE A 98 -4.68 11.09 13.33
N LYS A 99 -3.51 10.48 13.19
CA LYS A 99 -2.67 10.42 12.00
C LYS A 99 -2.23 8.98 11.74
N VAL A 100 -1.45 8.77 10.70
CA VAL A 100 -0.99 7.42 10.31
C VAL A 100 -0.27 6.68 11.44
N GLU A 101 0.51 7.39 12.25
CA GLU A 101 1.27 6.82 13.36
C GLU A 101 0.40 6.29 14.50
N ASP A 102 -0.84 6.77 14.60
CA ASP A 102 -1.79 6.31 15.61
C ASP A 102 -2.44 4.97 15.21
N TYR A 103 -2.54 4.70 13.92
CA TYR A 103 -3.16 3.47 13.40
C TYR A 103 -2.20 2.30 13.32
N PHE A 104 -0.90 2.57 13.10
CA PHE A 104 0.10 1.55 12.84
C PHE A 104 1.33 1.71 13.71
N GLU A 105 1.86 0.58 14.20
CA GLU A 105 3.17 0.55 14.88
C GLU A 105 4.29 0.94 13.93
N LYS A 106 4.23 0.42 12.69
CA LYS A 106 5.16 0.73 11.61
C LYS A 106 4.47 0.54 10.27
N THR A 107 4.90 1.32 9.29
CA THR A 107 4.48 1.19 7.90
C THR A 107 5.62 0.61 7.07
N TYR A 108 5.30 -0.39 6.25
CA TYR A 108 6.20 -1.04 5.31
C TYR A 108 5.71 -0.71 3.90
N LEU A 109 6.45 0.14 3.22
CA LEU A 109 6.06 0.71 1.93
C LEU A 109 6.97 0.18 0.84
N SER A 110 6.40 -0.33 -0.24
CA SER A 110 7.16 -0.96 -1.32
C SER A 110 8.27 -0.07 -1.88
N PHE A 111 7.99 1.24 -2.05
CA PHE A 111 8.96 2.18 -2.60
C PHE A 111 10.13 2.46 -1.65
N GLU A 112 9.96 2.37 -0.33
CA GLU A 112 11.04 2.50 0.66
C GLU A 112 11.84 1.22 0.76
N MET A 113 11.16 0.07 0.76
CA MET A 113 11.77 -1.25 0.87
C MET A 113 12.45 -1.73 -0.41
N LYS A 114 12.18 -1.11 -1.56
CA LYS A 114 12.63 -1.54 -2.90
C LYS A 114 12.15 -2.95 -3.27
N MET A 115 11.07 -3.38 -2.66
CA MET A 115 10.43 -4.68 -2.82
C MET A 115 8.91 -4.48 -2.89
N ALA A 116 8.18 -5.37 -3.55
CA ALA A 116 6.74 -5.28 -3.68
C ALA A 116 6.06 -6.65 -3.45
N LYS A 117 4.85 -6.64 -2.89
CA LYS A 117 3.99 -7.82 -2.93
C LYS A 117 3.67 -8.16 -4.39
N PRO A 118 3.62 -9.43 -4.81
CA PRO A 118 3.64 -10.65 -4.01
C PRO A 118 5.03 -11.27 -3.83
N GLU A 119 6.13 -10.54 -4.00
CA GLU A 119 7.47 -11.08 -3.84
C GLU A 119 7.66 -11.60 -2.39
N PRO A 120 8.15 -12.84 -2.18
CA PRO A 120 8.31 -13.38 -0.83
C PRO A 120 9.36 -12.63 0.00
N GLU A 121 10.27 -11.92 -0.65
CA GLU A 121 11.35 -11.13 -0.03
C GLU A 121 10.79 -10.02 0.86
N ILE A 122 9.70 -9.33 0.45
CA ILE A 122 9.11 -8.26 1.25
C ILE A 122 8.51 -8.81 2.55
N PHE A 123 7.87 -9.98 2.51
CA PHE A 123 7.30 -10.62 3.70
C PHE A 123 8.40 -11.12 4.64
N LYS A 124 9.49 -11.71 4.11
CA LYS A 124 10.65 -12.14 4.91
C LYS A 124 11.30 -10.97 5.61
N ALA A 125 11.49 -9.85 4.90
CA ALA A 125 12.06 -8.63 5.46
C ALA A 125 11.22 -8.08 6.61
N ILE A 126 9.88 -8.13 6.51
CA ILE A 126 8.98 -7.68 7.57
C ILE A 126 9.01 -8.63 8.76
N ILE A 127 8.99 -9.94 8.53
CA ILE A 127 9.09 -10.94 9.60
C ILE A 127 10.35 -10.70 10.44
N GLU A 128 11.49 -10.47 9.77
CA GLU A 128 12.76 -10.22 10.43
C GLU A 128 12.79 -8.87 11.14
N ASP A 129 12.43 -7.78 10.46
CA ASP A 129 12.53 -6.41 11.00
C ASP A 129 11.53 -6.15 12.15
N ALA A 130 10.31 -6.67 12.04
CA ALA A 130 9.29 -6.53 13.09
C ALA A 130 9.43 -7.59 14.19
N GLY A 131 10.23 -8.63 14.00
CA GLY A 131 10.38 -9.75 14.94
C GLY A 131 9.07 -10.51 15.19
N ILE A 132 8.21 -10.60 14.17
CA ILE A 132 6.90 -11.24 14.28
C ILE A 132 6.99 -12.76 14.05
N GLU A 133 6.17 -13.50 14.80
CA GLU A 133 5.99 -14.93 14.58
C GLU A 133 4.90 -15.15 13.51
N PRO A 134 5.24 -15.79 12.36
CA PRO A 134 4.26 -16.01 11.29
C PRO A 134 2.96 -16.67 11.73
N LYS A 135 3.05 -17.67 12.62
CA LYS A 135 1.88 -18.40 13.13
C LYS A 135 0.94 -17.58 14.01
N GLU A 136 1.45 -16.48 14.58
CA GLU A 136 0.69 -15.55 15.43
C GLU A 136 0.25 -14.30 14.66
N THR A 137 0.54 -14.26 13.35
CA THR A 137 0.29 -13.11 12.48
C THR A 137 -0.87 -13.39 11.54
N LEU A 138 -1.76 -12.41 11.41
CA LEU A 138 -2.82 -12.38 10.41
C LEU A 138 -2.51 -11.29 9.38
N PHE A 139 -2.44 -11.65 8.11
CA PHE A 139 -2.32 -10.74 6.98
C PHE A 139 -3.66 -10.62 6.25
N ILE A 140 -4.14 -9.39 6.09
CA ILE A 140 -5.40 -9.07 5.39
C ILE A 140 -5.05 -8.27 4.16
N ASP A 141 -5.42 -8.78 2.99
CA ASP A 141 -5.12 -8.16 1.70
C ASP A 141 -6.22 -8.52 0.69
N ASP A 142 -6.47 -7.70 -0.30
CA ASP A 142 -7.48 -7.97 -1.34
C ASP A 142 -6.94 -8.82 -2.51
N SER A 143 -5.62 -8.99 -2.59
CA SER A 143 -4.95 -9.84 -3.58
C SER A 143 -4.77 -11.26 -3.07
N GLU A 144 -5.44 -12.21 -3.72
CA GLU A 144 -5.28 -13.63 -3.44
C GLU A 144 -3.81 -14.09 -3.61
N MET A 145 -3.09 -13.50 -4.57
CA MET A 145 -1.68 -13.81 -4.82
C MET A 145 -0.78 -13.36 -3.65
N ASN A 146 -1.02 -12.16 -3.10
CA ASN A 146 -0.33 -11.68 -1.91
C ASN A 146 -0.58 -12.58 -0.71
N CYS A 147 -1.86 -12.95 -0.48
CA CYS A 147 -2.26 -13.87 0.57
C CYS A 147 -1.60 -15.23 0.40
N LYS A 148 -1.54 -15.77 -0.81
CA LYS A 148 -0.89 -17.05 -1.09
C LYS A 148 0.60 -17.04 -0.77
N THR A 149 1.30 -15.96 -1.08
CA THR A 149 2.72 -15.81 -0.76
C THR A 149 2.94 -15.76 0.76
N ALA A 150 2.13 -14.99 1.48
CA ALA A 150 2.18 -14.91 2.94
C ALA A 150 1.90 -16.28 3.60
N GLN A 151 0.91 -17.03 3.11
CA GLN A 151 0.61 -18.39 3.58
C GLN A 151 1.78 -19.35 3.43
N ASN A 152 2.50 -19.28 2.32
CA ASN A 152 3.69 -20.11 2.07
C ASN A 152 4.82 -19.85 3.08
N LEU A 153 4.78 -18.71 3.78
CA LEU A 153 5.71 -18.34 4.85
C LEU A 153 5.15 -18.61 6.25
N GLY A 154 3.97 -19.25 6.35
CA GLY A 154 3.34 -19.64 7.61
C GLY A 154 2.47 -18.55 8.25
N ILE A 155 2.23 -17.42 7.57
CA ILE A 155 1.33 -16.36 8.03
C ILE A 155 -0.13 -16.78 7.77
N SER A 156 -1.01 -16.59 8.74
CA SER A 156 -2.45 -16.72 8.52
C SER A 156 -2.95 -15.57 7.63
N THR A 157 -3.86 -15.83 6.69
CA THR A 157 -4.30 -14.79 5.76
C THR A 157 -5.82 -14.73 5.64
N TYR A 158 -6.30 -13.54 5.29
CA TYR A 158 -7.68 -13.31 4.89
C TYR A 158 -7.71 -12.46 3.61
N THR A 159 -8.32 -13.02 2.55
CA THR A 159 -8.50 -12.27 1.29
C THR A 159 -9.79 -11.47 1.39
N ALA A 160 -9.64 -10.16 1.61
CA ALA A 160 -10.76 -9.23 1.78
C ALA A 160 -11.34 -8.82 0.42
N LYS A 161 -12.66 -8.72 0.32
CA LYS A 161 -13.30 -8.11 -0.84
C LYS A 161 -13.27 -6.59 -0.76
N ALA A 162 -13.30 -5.93 -1.91
CA ALA A 162 -13.39 -4.48 -1.95
C ALA A 162 -14.59 -3.96 -1.13
N GLY A 163 -14.34 -3.03 -0.22
CA GLY A 163 -15.37 -2.46 0.66
C GLY A 163 -15.86 -3.36 1.80
N GLU A 164 -15.37 -4.59 1.92
CA GLU A 164 -15.81 -5.52 2.95
C GLU A 164 -15.49 -5.03 4.37
N ASP A 165 -16.44 -5.25 5.28
CA ASP A 165 -16.21 -5.14 6.72
C ASP A 165 -15.66 -6.47 7.26
N TRP A 166 -14.36 -6.48 7.54
CA TRP A 166 -13.66 -7.63 8.11
C TRP A 166 -13.49 -7.54 9.65
N SER A 167 -14.23 -6.66 10.32
CA SER A 167 -14.23 -6.53 11.78
C SER A 167 -14.62 -7.82 12.51
N HIS A 168 -15.42 -8.66 11.85
CA HIS A 168 -15.86 -9.96 12.35
C HIS A 168 -14.71 -10.96 12.60
N LEU A 169 -13.53 -10.72 12.02
CA LEU A 169 -12.33 -11.55 12.24
C LEU A 169 -11.76 -11.39 13.66
N PHE A 170 -12.17 -10.34 14.36
CA PHE A 170 -11.59 -9.95 15.65
C PHE A 170 -12.64 -9.98 16.76
N ASN A 171 -12.27 -10.52 17.91
CA ASN A 171 -13.09 -10.42 19.11
C ASN A 171 -12.79 -9.11 19.85
N LEU A 172 -13.49 -8.04 19.48
CA LEU A 172 -13.30 -6.69 19.99
C LEU A 172 -14.34 -6.31 21.09
N LYS A 173 -14.88 -7.33 21.82
CA LYS A 173 -15.78 -7.08 22.95
C LYS A 173 -15.03 -6.54 24.17
#